data_67e9bf8f0c61fd583f1781b8f2f19493
#
_entry.id   67e9bf8f0c61fd583f1781b8f2f19493
#
_cell.length_a   1.000
_cell.length_b   1.000
_cell.length_c   1.000
_cell.angle_alpha   90.00
_cell.angle_beta   90.00
_cell.angle_gamma   90.00
#
_symmetry.space_group_name_H-M   'P 1'
#
loop_
_entity.id
_entity.type
_entity.pdbx_description
1 polymer ?
#
loop_
_entity_poly.entity_id
_entity_poly.type
_entity_poly.pdbx_seq_one_letter_code
_entity_poly.pdbx_strand_id
1 'polypeptide(L)'
;QTLKKAIERAKANNVPADVIKRAIEKAKSSADESYSSARYEGFGQGAGSTIIIDCLTDNANRTIANLRACFNKSHSKLGVGGSVSFGYEHLGVIVIQYGDEEAMMDAMIEADIDLHDIEIEDGYMTITVEPTQLDDAKTVVENLIPDVKFEVLEDKMVPNETVTLEGEDLE
;
A
#
# COMPACT_ATOMS: atom_id res chain seq x y z
N GLN A 1 -0.21 -9.78 7.36
CA GLN A 1 1.17 -9.28 7.59
C GLN A 1 1.67 -9.77 8.95
N THR A 2 2.91 -10.26 9.00
CA THR A 2 3.49 -10.70 10.27
C THR A 2 3.95 -9.49 11.09
N LEU A 3 3.86 -9.56 12.42
CA LEU A 3 4.39 -8.54 13.34
C LEU A 3 5.85 -8.16 13.01
N LYS A 4 6.64 -9.11 12.52
CA LYS A 4 8.03 -8.90 12.11
C LYS A 4 8.14 -7.86 10.99
N LYS A 5 7.35 -7.98 9.92
CA LYS A 5 7.31 -7.00 8.81
C LYS A 5 6.93 -5.59 9.29
N ALA A 6 5.92 -5.50 10.16
CA ALA A 6 5.50 -4.21 10.73
C ALA A 6 6.63 -3.55 11.54
N ILE A 7 7.39 -4.32 12.31
CA ILE A 7 8.54 -3.81 13.07
C ILE A 7 9.67 -3.36 12.13
N GLU A 8 9.97 -4.13 11.09
CA GLU A 8 10.99 -3.79 10.08
C GLU A 8 10.64 -2.49 9.35
N ARG A 9 9.39 -2.35 8.90
CA ARG A 9 8.88 -1.13 8.28
C ARG A 9 8.96 0.09 9.21
N ALA A 10 8.60 -0.07 10.49
CA ALA A 10 8.72 1.00 11.48
C ALA A 10 10.19 1.43 11.68
N LYS A 11 11.13 0.47 11.73
CA LYS A 11 12.57 0.76 11.83
C LYS A 11 13.10 1.47 10.58
N ALA A 12 12.70 1.04 9.40
CA ALA A 12 13.08 1.68 8.13
C ALA A 12 12.61 3.14 8.06
N ASN A 13 11.47 3.47 8.68
CA ASN A 13 10.96 4.83 8.82
C ASN A 13 11.48 5.57 10.07
N ASN A 14 12.60 5.13 10.65
CA ASN A 14 13.25 5.75 11.81
C ASN A 14 12.36 5.91 13.05
N VAL A 15 11.36 5.04 13.24
CA VAL A 15 10.54 5.05 14.44
C VAL A 15 11.38 4.58 15.64
N PRO A 16 11.46 5.35 16.76
CA PRO A 16 12.24 4.98 17.93
C PRO A 16 11.82 3.63 18.51
N ALA A 17 12.81 2.85 18.96
CA ALA A 17 12.58 1.49 19.45
C ALA A 17 11.63 1.42 20.66
N ASP A 18 11.62 2.44 21.51
CA ASP A 18 10.72 2.56 22.65
C ASP A 18 9.26 2.79 22.23
N VAL A 19 9.03 3.50 21.11
CA VAL A 19 7.69 3.69 20.52
C VAL A 19 7.17 2.38 19.98
N ILE A 20 8.01 1.64 19.22
CA ILE A 20 7.66 0.31 18.70
C ILE A 20 7.33 -0.63 19.86
N LYS A 21 8.16 -0.66 20.92
CA LYS A 21 7.95 -1.50 22.10
C LYS A 21 6.64 -1.17 22.81
N ARG A 22 6.37 0.12 23.05
CA ARG A 22 5.11 0.57 23.67
C ARG A 22 3.88 0.19 22.84
N ALA A 23 3.95 0.29 21.51
CA ALA A 23 2.86 -0.13 20.63
C ALA A 23 2.58 -1.63 20.74
N ILE A 24 3.64 -2.46 20.77
CA ILE A 24 3.51 -3.92 20.96
C ILE A 24 2.93 -4.26 22.33
N GLU A 25 3.40 -3.60 23.39
CA GLU A 25 2.89 -3.81 24.76
C GLU A 25 1.42 -3.40 24.88
N LYS A 26 1.04 -2.27 24.29
CA LYS A 26 -0.35 -1.82 24.23
C LYS A 26 -1.24 -2.83 23.53
N ALA A 27 -0.81 -3.37 22.38
CA ALA A 27 -1.56 -4.40 21.65
C ALA A 27 -1.71 -5.72 22.44
N LYS A 28 -0.72 -6.06 23.29
CA LYS A 28 -0.81 -7.24 24.17
C LYS A 28 -1.75 -7.03 25.36
N SER A 29 -1.82 -5.81 25.88
CA SER A 29 -2.68 -5.47 27.03
C SER A 29 -4.15 -5.24 26.64
N SER A 30 -4.42 -4.91 25.38
CA SER A 30 -5.77 -4.73 24.83
C SER A 30 -6.33 -6.01 24.20
N ALA A 31 -5.90 -7.17 24.68
CA ALA A 31 -6.36 -8.48 24.17
C ALA A 31 -7.88 -8.72 24.29
N ASP A 32 -8.60 -7.88 25.02
CA ASP A 32 -10.07 -7.88 25.12
C ASP A 32 -10.76 -7.03 24.04
N GLU A 33 -10.03 -6.19 23.28
CA GLU A 33 -10.60 -5.43 22.17
C GLU A 33 -10.42 -6.21 20.88
N SER A 34 -11.50 -6.77 20.34
CA SER A 34 -11.49 -7.49 19.06
C SER A 34 -11.42 -6.48 17.91
N TYR A 35 -10.21 -6.27 17.39
CA TYR A 35 -10.03 -5.49 16.15
C TYR A 35 -10.46 -6.33 14.94
N SER A 36 -11.14 -5.69 14.00
CA SER A 36 -11.52 -6.28 12.71
C SER A 36 -11.00 -5.41 11.56
N SER A 37 -10.57 -6.07 10.50
CA SER A 37 -10.25 -5.37 9.25
C SER A 37 -11.55 -5.03 8.53
N ALA A 38 -11.64 -3.81 7.99
CA ALA A 38 -12.76 -3.36 7.19
C ALA A 38 -12.23 -2.55 6.00
N ARG A 39 -12.79 -2.78 4.81
CA ARG A 39 -12.51 -2.00 3.60
C ARG A 39 -13.71 -1.13 3.29
N TYR A 40 -13.44 0.13 3.01
CA TYR A 40 -14.44 1.10 2.57
C TYR A 40 -14.02 1.65 1.20
N GLU A 41 -15.01 1.99 0.42
CA GLU A 41 -14.83 2.45 -0.95
C GLU A 41 -15.60 3.75 -1.15
N GLY A 42 -15.11 4.62 -2.02
CA GLY A 42 -15.75 5.88 -2.27
C GLY A 42 -15.28 6.55 -3.54
N PHE A 43 -15.94 7.64 -3.85
CA PHE A 43 -15.68 8.49 -4.99
C PHE A 43 -15.18 9.83 -4.47
N GLY A 44 -14.05 10.28 -5.00
CA GLY A 44 -13.51 11.60 -4.69
C GLY A 44 -14.28 12.71 -5.40
N GLN A 45 -13.81 13.92 -5.20
CA GLN A 45 -14.32 15.09 -5.91
C GLN A 45 -13.73 15.09 -7.33
N GLY A 46 -14.59 15.30 -8.34
CA GLY A 46 -14.18 15.48 -9.72
C GLY A 46 -13.68 14.26 -10.47
N ALA A 47 -13.61 14.36 -11.79
CA ALA A 47 -13.01 13.49 -12.80
C ALA A 47 -13.15 11.96 -12.61
N GLY A 48 -14.11 11.49 -11.80
CA GLY A 48 -14.31 10.07 -11.53
C GLY A 48 -13.24 9.44 -10.62
N SER A 49 -12.53 10.25 -9.82
CA SER A 49 -11.54 9.75 -8.86
C SER A 49 -12.17 8.79 -7.85
N THR A 50 -11.45 7.75 -7.50
CA THR A 50 -11.92 6.69 -6.61
C THR A 50 -10.96 6.50 -5.44
N ILE A 51 -11.48 6.01 -4.31
CA ILE A 51 -10.73 5.88 -3.07
C ILE A 51 -11.04 4.52 -2.45
N ILE A 52 -9.98 3.77 -2.11
CA ILE A 52 -10.05 2.57 -1.27
C ILE A 52 -9.41 2.88 0.07
N ILE A 53 -10.09 2.51 1.16
CA ILE A 53 -9.64 2.75 2.53
C ILE A 53 -9.66 1.43 3.28
N ASP A 54 -8.49 0.92 3.62
CA ASP A 54 -8.33 -0.23 4.50
C ASP A 54 -8.16 0.23 5.95
N CYS A 55 -9.03 -0.25 6.82
CA CYS A 55 -9.06 0.11 8.23
C CYS A 55 -8.88 -1.11 9.11
N LEU A 56 -8.18 -0.93 10.22
CA LEU A 56 -8.22 -1.83 11.37
C LEU A 56 -8.97 -1.13 12.50
N THR A 57 -10.10 -1.67 12.92
CA THR A 57 -10.98 -0.99 13.88
C THR A 57 -11.55 -1.94 14.93
N ASP A 58 -11.74 -1.42 16.14
CA ASP A 58 -12.47 -2.01 17.24
C ASP A 58 -13.99 -1.72 17.16
N ASN A 59 -14.40 -0.74 16.30
CA ASN A 59 -15.78 -0.32 16.18
C ASN A 59 -16.11 0.18 14.77
N ALA A 60 -16.66 -0.73 13.96
CA ALA A 60 -17.03 -0.45 12.56
C ALA A 60 -18.07 0.68 12.42
N ASN A 61 -19.01 0.81 13.37
CA ASN A 61 -20.04 1.87 13.33
C ASN A 61 -19.43 3.25 13.55
N ARG A 62 -18.48 3.35 14.47
CA ARG A 62 -17.74 4.61 14.70
C ARG A 62 -16.89 4.96 13.48
N THR A 63 -16.20 3.99 12.90
CA THR A 63 -15.35 4.19 11.71
C THR A 63 -16.17 4.68 10.52
N ILE A 64 -17.28 4.01 10.19
CA ILE A 64 -18.11 4.44 9.05
C ILE A 64 -18.75 5.81 9.28
N ALA A 65 -19.10 6.16 10.52
CA ALA A 65 -19.62 7.49 10.84
C ALA A 65 -18.57 8.59 10.62
N ASN A 66 -17.32 8.33 11.04
CA ASN A 66 -16.21 9.23 10.83
C ASN A 66 -15.88 9.39 9.33
N LEU A 67 -15.82 8.26 8.58
CA LEU A 67 -15.59 8.31 7.14
C LEU A 67 -16.68 9.11 6.42
N ARG A 68 -17.96 8.89 6.73
CA ARG A 68 -19.06 9.69 6.16
C ARG A 68 -18.89 11.18 6.43
N ALA A 69 -18.47 11.55 7.64
CA ALA A 69 -18.23 12.94 7.97
C ALA A 69 -17.08 13.54 7.15
N CYS A 70 -15.99 12.78 6.95
CA CYS A 70 -14.88 13.20 6.09
C CYS A 70 -15.30 13.36 4.63
N PHE A 71 -15.96 12.37 4.06
CA PHE A 71 -16.45 12.42 2.67
C PHE A 71 -17.43 13.57 2.44
N ASN A 72 -18.36 13.78 3.37
CA ASN A 72 -19.29 14.91 3.26
C ASN A 72 -18.57 16.27 3.33
N LYS A 73 -17.55 16.40 4.17
CA LYS A 73 -16.78 17.63 4.32
C LYS A 73 -15.96 17.97 3.07
N SER A 74 -15.48 16.93 2.37
CA SER A 74 -14.69 17.06 1.12
C SER A 74 -15.57 17.00 -0.14
N HIS A 75 -16.88 17.16 -0.05
CA HIS A 75 -17.81 17.05 -1.17
C HIS A 75 -17.69 15.74 -1.97
N SER A 76 -17.14 14.71 -1.33
CA SER A 76 -16.93 13.37 -1.87
C SER A 76 -18.06 12.42 -1.44
N LYS A 77 -18.11 11.21 -1.99
CA LYS A 77 -19.19 10.27 -1.73
C LYS A 77 -18.65 8.92 -1.25
N LEU A 78 -19.02 8.53 -0.03
CA LEU A 78 -18.79 7.16 0.41
C LEU A 78 -19.71 6.21 -0.36
N GLY A 79 -19.11 5.20 -1.02
CA GLY A 79 -19.80 4.17 -1.79
C GLY A 79 -20.16 2.97 -0.92
N VAL A 80 -20.65 1.92 -1.58
CA VAL A 80 -20.85 0.59 -1.01
C VAL A 80 -19.67 -0.31 -1.35
N GLY A 81 -19.47 -1.38 -0.61
CA GLY A 81 -18.41 -2.36 -0.91
C GLY A 81 -18.54 -2.92 -2.34
N GLY A 82 -17.43 -2.98 -3.07
CA GLY A 82 -17.38 -3.39 -4.47
C GLY A 82 -17.70 -2.29 -5.49
N SER A 83 -17.93 -1.05 -5.04
CA SER A 83 -18.31 0.03 -5.96
C SER A 83 -17.16 0.60 -6.77
N VAL A 84 -15.91 0.44 -6.32
CA VAL A 84 -14.71 0.94 -7.02
C VAL A 84 -13.58 -0.10 -7.12
N SER A 85 -13.56 -1.13 -6.28
CA SER A 85 -12.49 -2.11 -6.22
C SER A 85 -12.29 -2.92 -7.50
N PHE A 86 -13.27 -2.98 -8.39
CA PHE A 86 -13.13 -3.60 -9.71
C PHE A 86 -12.13 -2.87 -10.63
N GLY A 87 -11.87 -1.61 -10.36
CA GLY A 87 -10.88 -0.78 -11.08
C GLY A 87 -9.48 -0.83 -10.46
N TYR A 88 -9.22 -1.78 -9.55
CA TYR A 88 -7.94 -1.92 -8.86
C TYR A 88 -7.50 -3.38 -8.84
N GLU A 89 -6.20 -3.57 -8.84
CA GLU A 89 -5.56 -4.86 -8.59
C GLU A 89 -4.78 -4.82 -7.28
N HIS A 90 -4.76 -5.93 -6.55
CA HIS A 90 -3.95 -6.05 -5.35
C HIS A 90 -2.58 -6.57 -5.75
N LEU A 91 -1.56 -5.73 -5.69
CA LEU A 91 -0.20 -6.02 -6.16
C LEU A 91 0.83 -5.74 -5.07
N GLY A 92 1.94 -6.47 -5.13
CA GLY A 92 3.17 -6.12 -4.45
C GLY A 92 3.90 -5.04 -5.24
N VAL A 93 4.29 -3.94 -4.59
CA VAL A 93 4.95 -2.80 -5.22
C VAL A 93 6.30 -2.57 -4.57
N ILE A 94 7.33 -2.52 -5.41
CA ILE A 94 8.71 -2.19 -5.03
C ILE A 94 9.12 -0.94 -5.83
N VAL A 95 9.59 0.10 -5.15
CA VAL A 95 10.19 1.27 -5.79
C VAL A 95 11.60 1.45 -5.28
N ILE A 96 12.54 1.50 -6.20
CA ILE A 96 13.98 1.64 -5.94
C ILE A 96 14.61 2.61 -6.94
N GLN A 97 15.76 3.15 -6.60
CA GLN A 97 16.57 3.90 -7.55
C GLN A 97 17.46 2.93 -8.33
N TYR A 98 17.06 2.59 -9.56
CA TYR A 98 17.78 1.68 -10.45
C TYR A 98 17.37 1.92 -11.91
N GLY A 99 18.29 1.73 -12.85
CA GLY A 99 18.04 2.09 -14.26
C GLY A 99 18.21 0.95 -15.26
N ASP A 100 18.59 -0.26 -14.82
CA ASP A 100 18.76 -1.40 -15.71
C ASP A 100 17.55 -2.34 -15.62
N GLU A 101 16.58 -2.07 -16.50
CA GLU A 101 15.33 -2.81 -16.58
C GLU A 101 15.54 -4.26 -17.02
N GLU A 102 16.46 -4.48 -18.00
CA GLU A 102 16.75 -5.81 -18.56
C GLU A 102 17.35 -6.73 -17.47
N ALA A 103 18.33 -6.23 -16.72
CA ALA A 103 18.94 -6.98 -15.63
C ALA A 103 17.93 -7.31 -14.51
N MET A 104 17.01 -6.41 -14.20
CA MET A 104 15.97 -6.65 -13.20
C MET A 104 14.96 -7.68 -13.69
N MET A 105 14.50 -7.55 -14.92
CA MET A 105 13.57 -8.50 -15.54
C MET A 105 14.15 -9.92 -15.57
N ASP A 106 15.38 -10.05 -16.01
CA ASP A 106 16.08 -11.34 -16.05
C ASP A 106 16.19 -11.97 -14.66
N ALA A 107 16.58 -11.18 -13.65
CA ALA A 107 16.69 -11.67 -12.28
C ALA A 107 15.34 -12.12 -11.69
N MET A 108 14.25 -11.42 -11.99
CA MET A 108 12.90 -11.81 -11.56
C MET A 108 12.44 -13.10 -12.24
N ILE A 109 12.68 -13.23 -13.55
CA ILE A 109 12.36 -14.43 -14.33
C ILE A 109 13.16 -15.65 -13.82
N GLU A 110 14.47 -15.50 -13.59
CA GLU A 110 15.31 -16.58 -13.06
C GLU A 110 14.84 -17.09 -11.69
N ALA A 111 14.22 -16.20 -10.89
CA ALA A 111 13.67 -16.52 -9.58
C ALA A 111 12.21 -16.99 -9.60
N ASP A 112 11.61 -17.18 -10.78
CA ASP A 112 10.20 -17.60 -10.96
C ASP A 112 9.22 -16.64 -10.26
N ILE A 113 9.48 -15.33 -10.36
CA ILE A 113 8.61 -14.29 -9.85
C ILE A 113 7.58 -13.90 -10.92
N ASP A 114 6.30 -13.94 -10.57
CA ASP A 114 5.21 -13.45 -11.41
C ASP A 114 5.24 -11.90 -11.46
N LEU A 115 5.99 -11.41 -12.45
CA LEU A 115 6.17 -10.01 -12.71
C LEU A 115 4.96 -9.46 -13.49
N HIS A 116 4.27 -8.46 -12.95
CA HIS A 116 3.19 -7.77 -13.65
C HIS A 116 3.73 -6.68 -14.56
N ASP A 117 4.60 -5.81 -14.02
CA ASP A 117 5.15 -4.70 -14.77
C ASP A 117 6.47 -4.18 -14.17
N ILE A 118 7.29 -3.54 -15.00
CA ILE A 118 8.44 -2.72 -14.60
C ILE A 118 8.35 -1.40 -15.36
N GLU A 119 8.37 -0.30 -14.62
CA GLU A 119 8.41 1.06 -15.17
C GLU A 119 9.59 1.84 -14.60
N ILE A 120 10.22 2.67 -15.43
CA ILE A 120 11.27 3.60 -14.98
C ILE A 120 10.83 5.03 -15.27
N GLU A 121 10.69 5.82 -14.22
CA GLU A 121 10.37 7.24 -14.29
C GLU A 121 11.28 8.03 -13.34
N ASP A 122 11.86 9.11 -13.84
CA ASP A 122 12.77 10.01 -13.09
C ASP A 122 13.94 9.30 -12.35
N GLY A 123 14.41 8.16 -12.89
CA GLY A 123 15.49 7.36 -12.32
C GLY A 123 15.05 6.40 -11.20
N TYR A 124 13.77 6.32 -10.95
CA TYR A 124 13.16 5.32 -10.07
C TYR A 124 12.54 4.20 -10.89
N MET A 125 12.82 2.98 -10.47
CA MET A 125 12.20 1.78 -11.02
C MET A 125 11.06 1.34 -10.11
N THR A 126 9.87 1.24 -10.67
CA THR A 126 8.69 0.64 -10.03
C THR A 126 8.52 -0.77 -10.56
N ILE A 127 8.51 -1.75 -9.67
CA ILE A 127 8.32 -3.17 -9.98
C ILE A 127 7.02 -3.61 -9.32
N THR A 128 6.13 -4.20 -10.09
CA THR A 128 4.87 -4.76 -9.61
C THR A 128 4.86 -6.28 -9.78
N VAL A 129 4.53 -6.98 -8.70
CA VAL A 129 4.54 -8.45 -8.63
C VAL A 129 3.28 -8.97 -7.94
N GLU A 130 3.04 -10.27 -8.04
CA GLU A 130 2.04 -10.92 -7.19
C GLU A 130 2.28 -10.63 -5.70
N PRO A 131 1.26 -10.24 -4.92
CA PRO A 131 1.43 -9.84 -3.52
C PRO A 131 2.05 -10.92 -2.64
N THR A 132 1.81 -12.18 -2.98
CA THR A 132 2.35 -13.34 -2.25
C THR A 132 3.84 -13.52 -2.44
N GLN A 133 4.38 -13.03 -3.56
CA GLN A 133 5.80 -13.13 -3.93
C GLN A 133 6.61 -11.86 -3.60
N LEU A 134 6.01 -10.86 -2.95
CA LEU A 134 6.69 -9.60 -2.63
C LEU A 134 7.97 -9.78 -1.80
N ASP A 135 8.01 -10.73 -0.86
CA ASP A 135 9.20 -10.99 -0.05
C ASP A 135 10.31 -11.69 -0.86
N ASP A 136 9.92 -12.57 -1.78
CA ASP A 136 10.85 -13.26 -2.68
C ASP A 136 11.43 -12.27 -3.69
N ALA A 137 10.58 -11.42 -4.29
CA ALA A 137 10.98 -10.33 -5.17
C ALA A 137 11.94 -9.34 -4.46
N LYS A 138 11.66 -8.97 -3.21
CA LYS A 138 12.57 -8.18 -2.38
C LYS A 138 13.96 -8.84 -2.29
N THR A 139 14.01 -10.15 -2.05
CA THR A 139 15.27 -10.90 -1.94
C THR A 139 16.04 -10.87 -3.25
N VAL A 140 15.36 -10.99 -4.39
CA VAL A 140 15.97 -10.87 -5.72
C VAL A 140 16.60 -9.49 -5.90
N VAL A 141 15.87 -8.42 -5.56
CA VAL A 141 16.39 -7.05 -5.64
C VAL A 141 17.61 -6.86 -4.74
N GLU A 142 17.58 -7.34 -3.49
CA GLU A 142 18.73 -7.26 -2.55
C GLU A 142 19.96 -8.03 -3.05
N ASN A 143 19.76 -9.13 -3.75
CA ASN A 143 20.86 -9.91 -4.35
C ASN A 143 21.47 -9.23 -5.58
N LEU A 144 20.63 -8.59 -6.41
CA LEU A 144 21.07 -7.89 -7.61
C LEU A 144 21.76 -6.57 -7.26
N ILE A 145 21.25 -5.85 -6.26
CA ILE A 145 21.70 -4.52 -5.86
C ILE A 145 22.08 -4.53 -4.39
N PRO A 146 23.35 -4.76 -4.04
CA PRO A 146 23.80 -4.68 -2.65
C PRO A 146 23.52 -3.30 -2.04
N ASP A 147 23.06 -3.29 -0.79
CA ASP A 147 22.73 -2.08 -0.03
C ASP A 147 21.60 -1.22 -0.64
N VAL A 148 20.73 -1.81 -1.46
CA VAL A 148 19.56 -1.15 -2.06
C VAL A 148 18.68 -0.48 -0.99
N LYS A 149 18.21 0.73 -1.29
CA LYS A 149 17.19 1.42 -0.49
C LYS A 149 15.84 1.28 -1.19
N PHE A 150 14.87 0.77 -0.44
CA PHE A 150 13.50 0.69 -0.91
C PHE A 150 12.77 1.98 -0.54
N GLU A 151 12.35 2.74 -1.55
CA GLU A 151 11.47 3.89 -1.38
C GLU A 151 10.04 3.42 -1.06
N VAL A 152 9.59 2.37 -1.77
CA VAL A 152 8.33 1.67 -1.50
C VAL A 152 8.60 0.17 -1.45
N LEU A 153 8.03 -0.53 -0.48
CA LEU A 153 8.02 -1.98 -0.37
C LEU A 153 6.74 -2.39 0.37
N GLU A 154 5.66 -2.55 -0.36
CA GLU A 154 4.35 -2.87 0.23
C GLU A 154 3.42 -3.55 -0.76
N ASP A 155 2.48 -4.34 -0.24
CA ASP A 155 1.31 -4.77 -0.98
C ASP A 155 0.20 -3.72 -0.86
N LYS A 156 -0.38 -3.32 -1.99
CA LYS A 156 -1.43 -2.30 -2.04
C LYS A 156 -2.39 -2.51 -3.21
N MET A 157 -3.52 -1.81 -3.14
CA MET A 157 -4.43 -1.71 -4.28
C MET A 157 -3.86 -0.71 -5.28
N VAL A 158 -3.57 -1.17 -6.49
CA VAL A 158 -3.05 -0.36 -7.59
C VAL A 158 -4.19 -0.12 -8.58
N PRO A 159 -4.48 1.14 -8.96
CA PRO A 159 -5.53 1.42 -9.93
C PRO A 159 -5.11 0.95 -11.33
N ASN A 160 -6.05 0.37 -12.08
CA ASN A 160 -5.84 -0.03 -13.48
C ASN A 160 -5.76 1.20 -14.41
N GLU A 161 -6.39 2.29 -14.00
CA GLU A 161 -6.38 3.57 -14.72
C GLU A 161 -6.24 4.72 -13.72
N THR A 162 -5.49 5.75 -14.10
CA THR A 162 -5.34 6.98 -13.32
C THR A 162 -6.10 8.12 -13.97
N VAL A 163 -6.55 9.08 -13.17
CA VAL A 163 -7.20 10.30 -13.64
C VAL A 163 -6.40 11.52 -13.20
N THR A 164 -6.37 12.54 -14.05
CA THR A 164 -5.77 13.83 -13.70
C THR A 164 -6.86 14.77 -13.21
N LEU A 165 -6.70 15.32 -12.02
CA LEU A 165 -7.59 16.35 -11.49
C LEU A 165 -7.09 17.73 -11.93
N GLU A 166 -8.00 18.63 -12.32
CA GLU A 166 -7.69 19.98 -12.75
C GLU A 166 -8.65 20.99 -12.11
N GLY A 167 -8.18 22.24 -11.98
CA GLY A 167 -9.01 23.36 -11.54
C GLY A 167 -9.55 23.19 -10.10
N GLU A 168 -10.86 23.37 -9.92
CA GLU A 168 -11.54 23.32 -8.62
C GLU A 168 -11.54 21.91 -8.00
N ASP A 169 -11.28 20.87 -8.79
CA ASP A 169 -11.21 19.48 -8.31
C ASP A 169 -9.90 19.16 -7.53
N LEU A 170 -8.93 20.08 -7.56
CA LEU A 170 -7.67 19.98 -6.82
C LEU A 170 -7.72 20.63 -5.43
N GLU A 171 -8.75 21.39 -5.09
CA GLU A 171 -8.95 22.08 -3.80
C GLU A 171 -9.77 21.21 -2.83
#